data_333041673b43e93ad178d723ac20bd60
#
_entry.id   333041673b43e93ad178d723ac20bd60
#
_cell.length_a   1.000
_cell.length_b   1.000
_cell.length_c   1.000
_cell.angle_alpha   90.00
_cell.angle_beta   90.00
_cell.angle_gamma   90.00
#
_symmetry.space_group_name_H-M   'P 1'
#
loop_
_entity.id
_entity.type
_entity.pdbx_description
1 polymer ?
#
loop_
_entity_poly.entity_id
_entity_poly.type
_entity_poly.pdbx_seq_one_letter_code
_entity_poly.pdbx_strand_id
1 'polypeptide(L)'
;YHEFACVQLHNTLMGRGDIIKETTLEIFNTKDKEYWNPIPKVSKNHMEYEVTSSEVDMWQSFDRSIGHHFNLSIDLNSCTGCGACVIACHAENNVPVVGKDEVRKSRDMHWLRIDLYYSSGETFKADDQTKEDIDGLGDSLSTFGKMEQASQNPQVAFQPVMCQHCNHAPCETVCPVAASSHGRQGQNHMAYNRCVGTRYCANNCPYKVRRFNSVSYTHLTLPTRSTV
;
A
#
# COMPACT_ATOMS: atom_id res chain seq x y z
N TYR A 1 22.86 17.61 -4.86
CA TYR A 1 22.20 16.97 -3.71
C TYR A 1 21.62 15.64 -4.18
N HIS A 2 21.88 14.57 -3.41
CA HIS A 2 21.24 13.27 -3.62
C HIS A 2 20.23 13.06 -2.52
N GLU A 3 19.00 12.75 -2.88
CA GLU A 3 17.97 12.39 -1.91
C GLU A 3 18.26 11.01 -1.33
N PHE A 4 18.39 10.94 -0.03
CA PHE A 4 18.38 9.66 0.66
C PHE A 4 16.94 9.15 0.77
N ALA A 5 16.75 7.83 0.78
CA ALA A 5 15.45 7.25 1.00
C ALA A 5 14.84 7.78 2.31
N CYS A 6 13.71 8.44 2.21
CA CYS A 6 12.98 8.97 3.36
C CYS A 6 11.74 8.12 3.66
N VAL A 7 11.26 8.21 4.89
CA VAL A 7 9.98 7.59 5.28
C VAL A 7 8.86 8.33 4.57
N GLN A 8 8.01 7.58 3.87
CA GLN A 8 6.90 8.14 3.11
C GLN A 8 5.83 8.71 4.05
N LEU A 9 5.35 9.90 3.74
CA LEU A 9 4.13 10.44 4.29
C LEU A 9 2.92 9.88 3.53
N HIS A 10 1.82 9.62 4.23
CA HIS A 10 0.61 9.04 3.66
C HIS A 10 -0.49 10.07 3.36
N ASN A 11 -0.18 11.34 3.43
CA ASN A 11 -1.10 12.45 3.19
C ASN A 11 -0.70 13.35 2.03
N THR A 12 0.47 13.12 1.43
CA THR A 12 0.93 13.81 0.22
C THR A 12 1.43 12.82 -0.80
N LEU A 13 1.40 13.15 -2.08
CA LEU A 13 1.91 12.27 -3.14
C LEU A 13 3.44 12.22 -3.18
N MET A 14 4.13 13.29 -2.82
CA MET A 14 5.60 13.37 -2.78
C MET A 14 6.26 12.93 -4.09
N GLY A 15 5.80 13.44 -5.23
CA GLY A 15 6.29 13.04 -6.56
C GLY A 15 5.86 11.63 -7.00
N ARG A 16 4.88 11.02 -6.33
CA ARG A 16 4.33 9.70 -6.67
C ARG A 16 2.94 9.81 -7.27
N GLY A 17 2.79 10.62 -8.32
CA GLY A 17 1.52 10.92 -8.97
C GLY A 17 0.68 9.72 -9.38
N ASP A 18 1.33 8.56 -9.58
CA ASP A 18 0.65 7.31 -9.98
C ASP A 18 -0.17 6.64 -8.86
N ILE A 19 -0.05 7.08 -7.60
CA ILE A 19 -0.82 6.52 -6.48
C ILE A 19 -2.31 6.85 -6.63
N ILE A 20 -2.62 8.10 -6.99
CA ILE A 20 -3.99 8.56 -7.22
C ILE A 20 -4.15 8.80 -8.71
N LYS A 21 -5.00 8.01 -9.34
CA LYS A 21 -5.34 8.14 -10.75
C LYS A 21 -6.74 8.71 -10.87
N GLU A 22 -6.83 9.82 -11.56
CA GLU A 22 -8.08 10.52 -11.83
C GLU A 22 -8.34 10.58 -13.32
N THR A 23 -9.60 10.45 -13.71
CA THR A 23 -10.03 10.64 -15.08
C THR A 23 -11.46 11.17 -15.11
N THR A 24 -11.83 11.83 -16.18
CA THR A 24 -13.22 12.25 -16.40
C THR A 24 -14.03 11.08 -16.98
N LEU A 25 -15.35 11.11 -16.75
CA LEU A 25 -16.25 10.11 -17.31
C LEU A 25 -16.19 10.08 -18.85
N GLU A 26 -15.99 11.24 -19.47
CA GLU A 26 -15.85 11.35 -20.94
C GLU A 26 -14.60 10.61 -21.43
N ILE A 27 -13.45 10.84 -20.80
CA ILE A 27 -12.19 10.15 -21.14
C ILE A 27 -12.33 8.64 -20.89
N PHE A 28 -12.92 8.26 -19.76
CA PHE A 28 -13.13 6.84 -19.43
C PHE A 28 -13.97 6.10 -20.48
N ASN A 29 -14.99 6.76 -21.04
CA ASN A 29 -15.87 6.17 -22.03
C ASN A 29 -15.35 6.25 -23.47
N THR A 30 -14.47 7.19 -23.79
CA THR A 30 -14.04 7.48 -25.17
C THR A 30 -12.61 7.03 -25.47
N LYS A 31 -11.76 6.87 -24.47
CA LYS A 31 -10.35 6.52 -24.62
C LYS A 31 -10.06 5.12 -24.14
N ASP A 32 -9.05 4.50 -24.74
CA ASP A 32 -8.57 3.19 -24.34
C ASP A 32 -8.00 3.22 -22.91
N LYS A 33 -8.06 2.07 -22.22
CA LYS A 33 -7.58 1.90 -20.84
C LYS A 33 -6.14 2.38 -20.67
N GLU A 34 -5.28 2.19 -21.65
CA GLU A 34 -3.88 2.58 -21.63
C GLU A 34 -3.68 4.09 -21.50
N TYR A 35 -4.64 4.88 -21.96
CA TYR A 35 -4.58 6.34 -21.89
C TYR A 35 -4.76 6.87 -20.45
N TRP A 36 -5.70 6.31 -19.70
CA TRP A 36 -6.02 6.78 -18.35
C TRP A 36 -5.43 5.88 -17.24
N ASN A 37 -4.94 4.71 -17.59
CA ASN A 37 -4.27 3.80 -16.66
C ASN A 37 -3.11 3.08 -17.36
N PRO A 38 -2.05 3.79 -17.77
CA PRO A 38 -0.91 3.20 -18.44
C PRO A 38 -0.23 2.15 -17.54
N ILE A 39 0.24 1.07 -18.17
CA ILE A 39 1.03 0.06 -17.47
C ILE A 39 2.41 0.65 -17.17
N PRO A 40 2.89 0.58 -15.91
CA PRO A 40 4.23 1.02 -15.59
C PRO A 40 5.29 0.29 -16.39
N LYS A 41 6.35 1.00 -16.76
CA LYS A 41 7.48 0.46 -17.51
C LYS A 41 8.73 0.38 -16.64
N VAL A 42 9.57 -0.58 -16.92
CA VAL A 42 10.88 -0.75 -16.33
C VAL A 42 11.96 -0.79 -17.40
N SER A 43 13.13 -0.24 -17.09
CA SER A 43 14.29 -0.30 -17.98
C SER A 43 15.12 -1.55 -17.68
N LYS A 44 15.40 -2.33 -18.75
CA LYS A 44 16.33 -3.45 -18.71
C LYS A 44 17.24 -3.36 -19.93
N ASN A 45 18.55 -3.30 -19.71
CA ASN A 45 19.54 -3.16 -20.79
C ASN A 45 19.27 -1.95 -21.70
N HIS A 46 18.90 -0.81 -21.13
CA HIS A 46 18.55 0.44 -21.85
C HIS A 46 17.32 0.35 -22.77
N MET A 47 16.52 -0.71 -22.65
CA MET A 47 15.22 -0.83 -23.31
C MET A 47 14.10 -0.81 -22.27
N GLU A 48 13.00 -0.18 -22.63
CA GLU A 48 11.81 -0.11 -21.78
C GLU A 48 10.88 -1.29 -22.05
N TYR A 49 10.46 -1.95 -21.01
CA TYR A 49 9.49 -3.04 -21.04
C TYR A 49 8.35 -2.73 -20.07
N GLU A 50 7.18 -3.21 -20.38
CA GLU A 50 6.07 -3.21 -19.43
C GLU A 50 6.40 -4.14 -18.26
N VAL A 51 6.05 -3.74 -17.02
CA VAL A 51 6.29 -4.56 -15.83
C VAL A 51 5.61 -5.92 -15.87
N THR A 52 4.59 -6.09 -16.72
CA THR A 52 3.85 -7.33 -16.94
C THR A 52 4.49 -8.24 -17.98
N SER A 53 5.54 -7.77 -18.67
CA SER A 53 6.22 -8.53 -19.72
C SER A 53 7.02 -9.70 -19.13
N SER A 54 6.96 -10.85 -19.79
CA SER A 54 7.77 -12.02 -19.44
C SER A 54 9.28 -11.77 -19.54
N GLU A 55 9.70 -10.78 -20.33
CA GLU A 55 11.12 -10.40 -20.50
C GLU A 55 11.76 -9.82 -19.23
N VAL A 56 10.96 -9.22 -18.36
CA VAL A 56 11.41 -8.61 -17.11
C VAL A 56 11.00 -9.42 -15.89
N ASP A 57 10.17 -10.44 -16.08
CA ASP A 57 9.76 -11.33 -15.00
C ASP A 57 10.93 -12.27 -14.64
N MET A 58 11.29 -12.30 -13.37
CA MET A 58 12.36 -13.15 -12.83
C MET A 58 11.85 -14.53 -12.38
N TRP A 59 10.54 -14.74 -12.39
CA TRP A 59 9.88 -15.92 -11.85
C TRP A 59 8.89 -16.47 -12.84
N GLN A 60 8.61 -17.75 -12.73
CA GLN A 60 7.52 -18.34 -13.49
C GLN A 60 6.17 -17.87 -12.93
N SER A 61 5.23 -17.62 -13.84
CA SER A 61 3.87 -17.28 -13.45
C SER A 61 3.23 -18.39 -12.64
N PHE A 62 2.47 -18.01 -11.62
CA PHE A 62 1.68 -18.98 -10.85
C PHE A 62 0.60 -19.61 -11.73
N ASP A 63 0.35 -20.90 -11.52
CA ASP A 63 -0.77 -21.58 -12.16
C ASP A 63 -2.09 -21.06 -11.56
N ARG A 64 -2.82 -20.29 -12.34
CA ARG A 64 -4.10 -19.69 -11.97
C ARG A 64 -5.29 -20.60 -12.20
N SER A 65 -5.08 -21.81 -12.69
CA SER A 65 -6.15 -22.81 -12.86
C SER A 65 -6.52 -23.54 -11.57
N ILE A 66 -5.67 -23.43 -10.54
CA ILE A 66 -5.84 -24.14 -9.28
C ILE A 66 -6.67 -23.28 -8.30
N GLY A 67 -7.82 -23.83 -7.89
CA GLY A 67 -8.65 -23.24 -6.83
C GLY A 67 -9.34 -21.94 -7.23
N HIS A 68 -9.65 -21.11 -6.26
CA HIS A 68 -10.30 -19.81 -6.43
C HIS A 68 -9.31 -18.67 -6.28
N HIS A 69 -9.39 -17.70 -7.18
CA HIS A 69 -8.67 -16.44 -7.05
C HIS A 69 -9.63 -15.36 -6.56
N PHE A 70 -9.25 -14.70 -5.49
CA PHE A 70 -10.06 -13.65 -4.88
C PHE A 70 -9.61 -12.28 -5.40
N ASN A 71 -10.57 -11.43 -5.65
CA ASN A 71 -10.36 -10.03 -5.98
C ASN A 71 -11.25 -9.16 -5.11
N LEU A 72 -10.75 -8.01 -4.71
CA LEU A 72 -11.50 -7.00 -3.98
C LEU A 72 -11.57 -5.75 -4.84
N SER A 73 -12.78 -5.33 -5.14
CA SER A 73 -13.05 -4.07 -5.83
C SER A 73 -13.67 -3.08 -4.86
N ILE A 74 -13.11 -1.89 -4.79
CA ILE A 74 -13.57 -0.81 -3.92
C ILE A 74 -13.92 0.39 -4.79
N ASP A 75 -15.15 0.88 -4.69
CA ASP A 75 -15.59 2.10 -5.34
C ASP A 75 -15.06 3.32 -4.57
N LEU A 76 -13.97 3.90 -5.06
CA LEU A 76 -13.36 5.07 -4.43
C LEU A 76 -14.18 6.35 -4.60
N ASN A 77 -15.07 6.43 -5.60
CA ASN A 77 -15.96 7.58 -5.75
C ASN A 77 -17.04 7.61 -4.66
N SER A 78 -17.46 6.43 -4.20
CA SER A 78 -18.45 6.31 -3.12
C SER A 78 -17.82 6.23 -1.72
N CYS A 79 -16.50 6.12 -1.65
CA CYS A 79 -15.80 5.98 -0.38
C CYS A 79 -15.77 7.31 0.39
N THR A 80 -16.31 7.31 1.60
CA THR A 80 -16.31 8.47 2.50
C THR A 80 -15.24 8.41 3.58
N GLY A 81 -14.40 7.38 3.56
CA GLY A 81 -13.37 7.20 4.59
C GLY A 81 -13.91 6.86 5.98
N CYS A 82 -15.13 6.35 6.09
CA CYS A 82 -15.82 6.13 7.37
C CYS A 82 -15.17 5.08 8.28
N GLY A 83 -14.23 4.26 7.76
CA GLY A 83 -13.52 3.25 8.54
C GLY A 83 -14.31 2.00 8.88
N ALA A 84 -15.55 1.84 8.41
CA ALA A 84 -16.36 0.65 8.69
C ALA A 84 -15.69 -0.65 8.23
N CYS A 85 -15.01 -0.64 7.09
CA CYS A 85 -14.23 -1.77 6.58
C CYS A 85 -13.05 -2.13 7.49
N VAL A 86 -12.41 -1.13 8.11
CA VAL A 86 -11.32 -1.34 9.06
C VAL A 86 -11.85 -2.06 10.32
N ILE A 87 -12.96 -1.59 10.86
CA ILE A 87 -13.59 -2.19 12.03
C ILE A 87 -14.11 -3.59 11.72
N ALA A 88 -14.71 -3.80 10.56
CA ALA A 88 -15.16 -5.13 10.12
C ALA A 88 -13.97 -6.11 10.03
N CYS A 89 -12.84 -5.67 9.47
CA CYS A 89 -11.61 -6.46 9.44
C CYS A 89 -11.11 -6.80 10.85
N HIS A 90 -11.14 -5.84 11.78
CA HIS A 90 -10.76 -6.06 13.18
C HIS A 90 -11.65 -7.09 13.86
N ALA A 91 -12.96 -6.97 13.68
CA ALA A 91 -13.93 -7.86 14.31
C ALA A 91 -13.83 -9.29 13.76
N GLU A 92 -13.71 -9.44 12.45
CA GLU A 92 -13.66 -10.76 11.79
C GLU A 92 -12.34 -11.49 12.05
N ASN A 93 -11.22 -10.77 12.04
CA ASN A 93 -9.90 -11.36 12.15
C ASN A 93 -9.31 -11.24 13.57
N ASN A 94 -10.09 -10.81 14.55
CA ASN A 94 -9.65 -10.63 15.93
C ASN A 94 -8.33 -9.82 16.03
N VAL A 95 -8.25 -8.72 15.26
CA VAL A 95 -7.07 -7.85 15.25
C VAL A 95 -6.94 -7.15 16.60
N PRO A 96 -5.77 -7.16 17.25
CA PRO A 96 -5.59 -6.54 18.55
C PRO A 96 -5.81 -5.02 18.51
N VAL A 97 -6.53 -4.50 19.49
CA VAL A 97 -6.67 -3.06 19.71
C VAL A 97 -5.58 -2.61 20.68
N VAL A 98 -4.65 -1.80 20.18
CA VAL A 98 -3.46 -1.40 20.95
C VAL A 98 -3.58 -0.02 21.60
N GLY A 99 -4.58 0.76 21.23
CA GLY A 99 -4.83 2.08 21.78
C GLY A 99 -3.97 3.19 21.18
N LYS A 100 -4.30 4.43 21.58
CA LYS A 100 -3.75 5.67 21.00
C LYS A 100 -2.26 5.83 21.24
N ASP A 101 -1.76 5.41 22.39
CA ASP A 101 -0.35 5.58 22.75
C ASP A 101 0.57 4.72 21.87
N GLU A 102 0.15 3.51 21.54
CA GLU A 102 0.91 2.65 20.63
C GLU A 102 0.79 3.11 19.18
N VAL A 103 -0.37 3.62 18.76
CA VAL A 103 -0.55 4.23 17.44
C VAL A 103 0.39 5.43 17.25
N ARG A 104 0.56 6.27 18.26
CA ARG A 104 1.52 7.40 18.23
C ARG A 104 2.97 6.95 18.10
N LYS A 105 3.30 5.75 18.52
CA LYS A 105 4.63 5.13 18.37
C LYS A 105 4.76 4.35 17.07
N SER A 106 3.83 4.50 16.13
CA SER A 106 3.77 3.74 14.87
C SER A 106 3.68 2.22 15.07
N ARG A 107 2.98 1.79 16.12
CA ARG A 107 2.75 0.37 16.46
C ARG A 107 1.29 -0.01 16.32
N ASP A 108 0.58 0.63 15.42
CA ASP A 108 -0.79 0.27 15.08
C ASP A 108 -0.85 -1.15 14.49
N MET A 109 -1.96 -1.84 14.73
CA MET A 109 -2.16 -3.23 14.31
C MET A 109 -3.18 -3.40 13.19
N HIS A 110 -3.61 -2.32 12.56
CA HIS A 110 -4.57 -2.37 11.47
C HIS A 110 -4.05 -3.19 10.28
N TRP A 111 -4.76 -4.24 9.89
CA TRP A 111 -4.45 -5.00 8.67
C TRP A 111 -4.92 -4.28 7.42
N LEU A 112 -6.06 -3.62 7.54
CA LEU A 112 -6.59 -2.70 6.55
C LEU A 112 -6.54 -1.29 7.15
N ARG A 113 -5.94 -0.35 6.43
CA ARG A 113 -5.93 1.06 6.81
C ARG A 113 -6.50 1.90 5.67
N ILE A 114 -6.91 3.11 5.96
CA ILE A 114 -7.33 4.08 4.95
C ILE A 114 -6.29 5.22 4.97
N ASP A 115 -5.54 5.33 3.90
CA ASP A 115 -4.64 6.46 3.69
C ASP A 115 -5.45 7.62 3.10
N LEU A 116 -5.18 8.83 3.56
CA LEU A 116 -5.83 10.05 3.12
C LEU A 116 -4.80 10.91 2.39
N TYR A 117 -5.12 11.24 1.13
CA TYR A 117 -4.31 12.15 0.33
C TYR A 117 -5.07 13.45 0.12
N TYR A 118 -4.36 14.55 0.26
CA TYR A 118 -4.92 15.89 0.15
C TYR A 118 -4.28 16.61 -1.04
N SER A 119 -5.09 17.41 -1.72
CA SER A 119 -4.62 18.31 -2.76
C SER A 119 -5.27 19.69 -2.58
N SER A 120 -4.52 20.74 -2.82
CA SER A 120 -4.99 22.12 -2.87
C SER A 120 -5.33 22.59 -4.29
N GLY A 121 -4.98 21.79 -5.29
CA GLY A 121 -5.26 22.06 -6.71
C GLY A 121 -6.63 21.58 -7.16
N GLU A 122 -6.94 21.83 -8.43
CA GLU A 122 -8.16 21.31 -9.06
C GLU A 122 -8.15 19.80 -9.23
N THR A 123 -6.96 19.24 -9.46
CA THR A 123 -6.71 17.81 -9.57
C THR A 123 -5.46 17.43 -8.79
N PHE A 124 -5.37 16.20 -8.36
CA PHE A 124 -4.16 15.66 -7.69
C PHE A 124 -2.95 15.72 -8.59
N LYS A 125 -3.10 15.43 -9.88
CA LYS A 125 -2.01 15.47 -10.84
C LYS A 125 -1.47 16.88 -11.05
N ALA A 126 -2.32 17.88 -11.16
CA ALA A 126 -1.91 19.28 -11.33
C ALA A 126 -1.20 19.80 -10.09
N ASP A 127 -1.67 19.44 -8.90
CA ASP A 127 -1.05 19.82 -7.64
C ASP A 127 0.32 19.17 -7.47
N ASP A 128 0.45 17.88 -7.77
CA ASP A 128 1.72 17.15 -7.72
C ASP A 128 2.75 17.76 -8.66
N GLN A 129 2.36 18.05 -9.89
CA GLN A 129 3.22 18.70 -10.87
C GLN A 129 3.66 20.11 -10.44
N THR A 130 2.75 20.88 -9.86
CA THR A 130 3.09 22.20 -9.31
C THR A 130 4.10 22.11 -8.16
N LYS A 131 3.99 21.08 -7.35
CA LYS A 131 4.92 20.82 -6.23
C LYS A 131 6.27 20.32 -6.70
N GLU A 132 6.34 19.53 -7.76
CA GLU A 132 7.59 19.08 -8.38
C GLU A 132 8.41 20.24 -8.94
N ASP A 133 7.75 21.28 -9.45
CA ASP A 133 8.40 22.46 -10.04
C ASP A 133 8.98 23.42 -8.97
N ILE A 134 8.73 23.17 -7.68
CA ILE A 134 9.25 24.01 -6.59
C ILE A 134 10.63 23.53 -6.15
N ASP A 135 11.63 24.42 -6.28
CA ASP A 135 12.98 24.17 -5.79
C ASP A 135 12.99 23.86 -4.28
N GLY A 136 13.77 22.86 -3.88
CA GLY A 136 13.91 22.47 -2.47
C GLY A 136 12.87 21.47 -1.98
N LEU A 137 12.15 20.82 -2.88
CA LEU A 137 11.13 19.82 -2.56
C LEU A 137 11.69 18.63 -1.76
N GLY A 138 12.95 18.32 -1.89
CA GLY A 138 13.62 17.21 -1.20
C GLY A 138 14.34 17.57 0.10
N ASP A 139 14.38 18.83 0.52
CA ASP A 139 15.23 19.28 1.63
C ASP A 139 14.81 18.75 3.00
N SER A 140 13.53 18.53 3.21
CA SER A 140 13.03 17.84 4.42
C SER A 140 11.56 17.44 4.29
N LEU A 141 11.14 16.43 5.05
CA LEU A 141 9.74 16.01 5.15
C LEU A 141 8.81 17.15 5.62
N SER A 142 9.33 18.10 6.39
CA SER A 142 8.57 19.27 6.83
C SER A 142 8.28 20.25 5.70
N THR A 143 9.05 20.21 4.64
CA THR A 143 8.87 21.09 3.46
C THR A 143 7.58 20.72 2.73
N PHE A 144 7.28 19.43 2.58
CA PHE A 144 6.03 18.98 1.96
C PHE A 144 4.78 19.49 2.70
N GLY A 145 4.80 19.47 4.03
CA GLY A 145 3.70 20.02 4.81
C GLY A 145 3.53 21.54 4.66
N LYS A 146 4.61 22.27 4.40
CA LYS A 146 4.58 23.72 4.16
C LYS A 146 4.09 24.07 2.76
N MET A 147 4.19 23.16 1.80
CA MET A 147 3.73 23.33 0.43
C MET A 147 2.24 23.08 0.26
N GLU A 148 1.59 22.46 1.24
CA GLU A 148 0.15 22.35 1.28
C GLU A 148 -0.47 23.71 1.56
N GLN A 149 -0.95 24.36 0.51
CA GLN A 149 -1.61 25.66 0.63
C GLN A 149 -3.05 25.49 1.08
N ALA A 150 -3.53 26.43 1.89
CA ALA A 150 -4.93 26.47 2.24
C ALA A 150 -5.77 26.72 0.96
N SER A 151 -6.68 25.81 0.67
CA SER A 151 -7.58 25.88 -0.48
C SER A 151 -9.02 26.14 -0.03
N GLN A 152 -9.78 26.89 -0.82
CA GLN A 152 -11.23 27.05 -0.60
C GLN A 152 -12.00 25.76 -0.90
N ASN A 153 -11.46 24.89 -1.75
CA ASN A 153 -12.07 23.61 -2.11
C ASN A 153 -11.00 22.50 -2.10
N PRO A 154 -10.57 22.06 -0.92
CA PRO A 154 -9.55 21.02 -0.82
C PRO A 154 -10.08 19.69 -1.37
N GLN A 155 -9.25 19.03 -2.17
CA GLN A 155 -9.50 17.67 -2.66
C GLN A 155 -9.02 16.66 -1.62
N VAL A 156 -9.79 15.59 -1.41
CA VAL A 156 -9.43 14.50 -0.53
C VAL A 156 -9.68 13.17 -1.24
N ALA A 157 -8.67 12.30 -1.27
CA ALA A 157 -8.83 10.93 -1.73
C ALA A 157 -8.61 9.95 -0.58
N PHE A 158 -9.53 9.02 -0.43
CA PHE A 158 -9.44 7.92 0.52
C PHE A 158 -8.91 6.68 -0.20
N GLN A 159 -7.80 6.16 0.27
CA GLN A 159 -7.13 4.99 -0.32
C GLN A 159 -7.10 3.84 0.69
N PRO A 160 -8.06 2.91 0.66
CA PRO A 160 -7.97 1.69 1.45
C PRO A 160 -6.80 0.83 1.00
N VAL A 161 -5.95 0.45 1.95
CA VAL A 161 -4.72 -0.31 1.68
C VAL A 161 -4.68 -1.55 2.56
N MET A 162 -4.47 -2.70 1.92
CA MET A 162 -4.30 -4.00 2.57
C MET A 162 -3.24 -4.83 1.84
N CYS A 163 -3.00 -6.05 2.32
CA CYS A 163 -2.12 -6.99 1.61
C CYS A 163 -2.60 -7.21 0.18
N GLN A 164 -1.70 -7.01 -0.79
CA GLN A 164 -2.00 -7.16 -2.21
C GLN A 164 -1.75 -8.59 -2.71
N HIS A 165 -1.36 -9.51 -1.84
CA HIS A 165 -1.02 -10.89 -2.20
C HIS A 165 -0.12 -10.95 -3.45
N CYS A 166 0.96 -10.15 -3.43
CA CYS A 166 1.86 -9.97 -4.58
C CYS A 166 2.37 -11.30 -5.11
N ASN A 167 2.36 -11.50 -6.42
CA ASN A 167 2.85 -12.73 -7.04
C ASN A 167 4.33 -12.97 -6.74
N HIS A 168 5.13 -11.91 -6.74
CA HIS A 168 6.55 -11.91 -6.38
C HIS A 168 6.73 -11.08 -5.12
N ALA A 169 6.29 -11.65 -4.00
CA ALA A 169 6.15 -10.91 -2.76
C ALA A 169 7.51 -10.60 -2.13
N PRO A 170 7.87 -9.32 -1.99
CA PRO A 170 9.13 -8.93 -1.35
C PRO A 170 9.20 -9.30 0.14
N CYS A 171 8.08 -9.61 0.76
CA CYS A 171 8.04 -10.14 2.13
C CYS A 171 8.46 -11.61 2.23
N GLU A 172 8.40 -12.37 1.15
CA GLU A 172 8.79 -13.77 1.12
C GLU A 172 10.30 -13.94 1.00
N THR A 173 10.92 -13.17 0.09
CA THR A 173 12.35 -13.26 -0.20
C THR A 173 13.25 -12.92 0.99
N VAL A 174 12.77 -12.13 1.92
CA VAL A 174 13.52 -11.70 3.11
C VAL A 174 13.21 -12.52 4.36
N CYS A 175 12.30 -13.48 4.28
CA CYS A 175 11.98 -14.34 5.41
C CYS A 175 13.01 -15.47 5.55
N PRO A 176 13.81 -15.51 6.63
CA PRO A 176 14.89 -16.51 6.77
C PRO A 176 14.39 -17.92 6.93
N VAL A 177 13.14 -18.11 7.30
CA VAL A 177 12.54 -19.42 7.58
C VAL A 177 11.37 -19.75 6.63
N ALA A 178 11.16 -18.95 5.60
CA ALA A 178 10.03 -19.08 4.66
C ALA A 178 8.66 -19.21 5.37
N ALA A 179 8.48 -18.46 6.46
CA ALA A 179 7.19 -18.37 7.14
C ALA A 179 6.18 -17.56 6.33
N SER A 180 6.65 -16.60 5.53
CA SER A 180 5.84 -15.87 4.56
C SER A 180 5.95 -16.57 3.22
N SER A 181 4.85 -17.12 2.71
CA SER A 181 4.85 -17.93 1.48
C SER A 181 3.49 -17.87 0.80
N HIS A 182 3.46 -18.16 -0.50
CA HIS A 182 2.21 -18.27 -1.26
C HIS A 182 1.60 -19.67 -1.12
N GLY A 183 0.28 -19.66 -0.94
CA GLY A 183 -0.52 -20.86 -1.13
C GLY A 183 -0.75 -21.13 -2.64
N ARG A 184 -1.23 -22.34 -2.95
CA ARG A 184 -1.56 -22.72 -4.33
C ARG A 184 -2.63 -21.86 -4.97
N GLN A 185 -3.47 -21.21 -4.16
CA GLN A 185 -4.53 -20.31 -4.62
C GLN A 185 -4.09 -18.84 -4.76
N GLY A 186 -2.79 -18.57 -4.72
CA GLY A 186 -2.22 -17.24 -4.91
C GLY A 186 -2.27 -16.33 -3.68
N GLN A 187 -2.72 -16.81 -2.54
CA GLN A 187 -2.76 -16.04 -1.30
C GLN A 187 -1.41 -16.09 -0.60
N ASN A 188 -0.95 -14.96 -0.11
CA ASN A 188 0.23 -14.88 0.75
C ASN A 188 -0.17 -15.27 2.18
N HIS A 189 0.40 -16.34 2.65
CA HIS A 189 0.16 -16.87 3.99
C HIS A 189 1.33 -16.59 4.93
N MET A 190 1.01 -16.59 6.21
CA MET A 190 1.98 -16.52 7.28
C MET A 190 1.93 -17.80 8.10
N ALA A 191 2.96 -18.64 8.01
CA ALA A 191 3.09 -19.82 8.87
C ALA A 191 3.55 -19.36 10.26
N TYR A 192 2.59 -19.10 11.13
CA TYR A 192 2.82 -18.53 12.46
C TYR A 192 3.84 -19.34 13.28
N ASN A 193 3.71 -20.67 13.31
CA ASN A 193 4.59 -21.54 14.08
C ASN A 193 6.04 -21.57 13.58
N ARG A 194 6.27 -21.13 12.34
CA ARG A 194 7.60 -21.07 11.73
C ARG A 194 8.27 -19.72 11.92
N CYS A 195 7.48 -18.68 12.22
CA CYS A 195 7.97 -17.32 12.34
C CYS A 195 8.91 -17.15 13.53
N VAL A 196 10.10 -16.64 13.27
CA VAL A 196 11.10 -16.31 14.32
C VAL A 196 11.14 -14.81 14.67
N GLY A 197 10.24 -13.99 14.08
CA GLY A 197 10.04 -12.60 14.46
C GLY A 197 11.12 -11.61 14.00
N THR A 198 11.84 -11.88 12.92
CA THR A 198 12.86 -10.95 12.39
C THR A 198 12.29 -9.65 11.88
N ARG A 199 11.00 -9.58 11.54
CA ARG A 199 10.26 -8.40 11.04
C ARG A 199 10.72 -7.86 9.70
N TYR A 200 11.65 -8.48 9.02
CA TYR A 200 12.07 -8.05 7.68
C TYR A 200 10.92 -8.04 6.66
N CYS A 201 9.94 -8.92 6.80
CA CYS A 201 8.73 -8.90 5.96
C CYS A 201 7.96 -7.59 6.09
N ALA A 202 7.88 -7.01 7.29
CA ALA A 202 7.23 -5.71 7.49
C ALA A 202 8.06 -4.56 6.90
N ASN A 203 9.36 -4.59 7.05
CA ASN A 203 10.25 -3.57 6.51
C ASN A 203 10.26 -3.57 4.98
N ASN A 204 10.23 -4.76 4.37
CA ASN A 204 10.33 -4.91 2.92
C ASN A 204 8.98 -4.80 2.19
N CYS A 205 7.86 -4.76 2.91
CA CYS A 205 6.55 -4.57 2.29
C CYS A 205 6.41 -3.14 1.75
N PRO A 206 6.20 -2.94 0.43
CA PRO A 206 6.02 -1.59 -0.13
C PRO A 206 4.73 -0.93 0.32
N TYR A 207 3.70 -1.72 0.62
CA TYR A 207 2.40 -1.23 1.11
C TYR A 207 2.37 -1.02 2.61
N LYS A 208 3.39 -1.46 3.36
CA LYS A 208 3.47 -1.34 4.82
C LYS A 208 2.24 -1.92 5.54
N VAL A 209 1.77 -3.06 5.09
CA VAL A 209 0.58 -3.74 5.64
C VAL A 209 0.92 -4.90 6.57
N ARG A 210 2.19 -5.30 6.65
CA ARG A 210 2.63 -6.32 7.60
C ARG A 210 2.77 -5.71 8.99
N ARG A 211 2.12 -6.34 9.95
CA ARG A 211 2.12 -5.89 11.34
C ARG A 211 2.79 -6.92 12.23
N PHE A 212 3.47 -6.44 13.25
CA PHE A 212 4.10 -7.27 14.26
C PHE A 212 3.60 -6.84 15.62
N ASN A 213 3.01 -7.77 16.35
CA ASN A 213 2.55 -7.51 17.70
C ASN A 213 3.75 -7.52 18.66
N SER A 214 4.19 -6.35 19.07
CA SER A 214 5.31 -6.16 20.00
C SER A 214 4.88 -6.21 21.46
N VAL A 215 3.57 -6.23 21.72
CA VAL A 215 3.05 -6.25 23.08
C VAL A 215 3.21 -7.66 23.63
N SER A 216 3.98 -7.79 24.69
CA SER A 216 4.05 -9.04 25.45
C SER A 216 2.74 -9.23 26.22
N TYR A 217 1.87 -10.05 25.69
CA TYR A 217 0.67 -10.45 26.43
C TYR A 217 1.06 -11.48 27.47
N THR A 218 1.26 -11.04 28.69
CA THR A 218 1.42 -11.91 29.86
C THR A 218 0.12 -12.65 30.18
N HIS A 219 -0.98 -12.37 29.50
CA HIS A 219 -2.31 -12.86 29.79
C HIS A 219 -3.09 -13.32 28.55
N LEU A 220 -2.45 -13.83 27.54
CA LEU A 220 -3.14 -14.60 26.52
C LEU A 220 -3.65 -15.91 27.13
N THR A 221 -4.74 -15.80 27.85
CA THR A 221 -5.41 -16.95 28.50
C THR A 221 -6.28 -17.75 27.54
N LEU A 222 -6.39 -17.32 26.30
CA LEU A 222 -7.17 -18.06 25.31
C LEU A 222 -6.32 -18.32 24.07
N PRO A 223 -6.39 -19.52 23.52
CA PRO A 223 -6.02 -19.72 22.14
C PRO A 223 -6.99 -18.89 21.31
N THR A 224 -6.70 -17.59 21.19
CA THR A 224 -7.27 -16.86 20.09
C THR A 224 -6.88 -17.66 18.87
N ARG A 225 -7.85 -18.21 18.21
CA ARG A 225 -7.63 -18.88 16.94
C ARG A 225 -6.72 -17.98 16.13
N SER A 226 -5.51 -18.37 15.95
CA SER A 226 -4.65 -17.91 14.88
C SER A 226 -5.27 -18.43 13.60
N THR A 227 -6.37 -17.83 13.21
CA THR A 227 -6.85 -17.97 11.86
C THR A 227 -5.93 -17.09 11.04
N VAL A 228 -5.11 -17.76 10.37
CA VAL A 228 -4.25 -17.43 9.25
C VAL A 228 -4.96 -16.51 8.26
#